data_3df28e191f9a83c0a41d24ca852870ab
#
_entry.id   3df28e191f9a83c0a41d24ca852870ab
#
_cell.length_a   1.000
_cell.length_b   1.000
_cell.length_c   1.000
_cell.angle_alpha   90.00
_cell.angle_beta   90.00
_cell.angle_gamma   90.00
#
_symmetry.space_group_name_H-M   'P 1'
#
loop_
_entity.id
_entity.type
_entity.pdbx_description
1 polymer ?
#
loop_
_entity_poly.entity_id
_entity_poly.type
_entity_poly.pdbx_seq_one_letter_code
_entity_poly.pdbx_strand_id
1 'polypeptide(L)'
;MKLLEGKVAVVTGAARGIGKAIALKFAQEGANIAFTDLVIDENGLATQAEIEALGVKAKGYASNAANFEETHNVVAEIVKDFGRIDILVNNAGITKDGLMMRMSEGQWDAVLNVNLKSAFNFIHACTPVMMKQRAGSIINMSSVVGVHGNAGQANYS
;
A
#
# COMPACT_ATOMS: atom_id res chain seq x y z
N MET A 1 17.94 19.47 -2.43
CA MET A 1 18.40 18.19 -1.85
C MET A 1 17.19 17.27 -1.77
N LYS A 2 17.25 16.09 -2.35
CA LYS A 2 16.15 15.12 -2.31
C LYS A 2 16.30 14.24 -1.07
N LEU A 3 15.27 14.16 -0.25
CA LEU A 3 15.33 13.47 1.05
C LEU A 3 15.37 11.92 0.93
N LEU A 4 14.85 11.37 -0.17
CA LEU A 4 14.68 9.94 -0.39
C LEU A 4 15.49 9.42 -1.58
N GLU A 5 16.52 10.14 -2.01
CA GLU A 5 17.33 9.74 -3.14
C GLU A 5 17.94 8.34 -2.94
N GLY A 6 17.75 7.46 -3.93
CA GLY A 6 18.23 6.08 -3.89
C GLY A 6 17.42 5.13 -2.98
N LYS A 7 16.37 5.61 -2.32
CA LYS A 7 15.46 4.76 -1.54
C LYS A 7 14.42 4.10 -2.44
N VAL A 8 13.87 2.99 -1.98
CA VAL A 8 12.75 2.29 -2.62
C VAL A 8 11.56 2.29 -1.67
N ALA A 9 10.45 2.85 -2.12
CA ALA A 9 9.21 2.86 -1.38
C ALA A 9 8.19 1.92 -2.03
N VAL A 10 7.56 1.09 -1.21
CA VAL A 10 6.39 0.28 -1.56
C VAL A 10 5.15 0.98 -1.02
N VAL A 11 4.18 1.28 -1.90
CA VAL A 11 2.92 1.94 -1.52
C VAL A 11 1.76 1.07 -1.98
N THR A 12 0.93 0.59 -1.04
CA THR A 12 -0.21 -0.26 -1.39
C THR A 12 -1.45 0.57 -1.71
N GLY A 13 -2.27 0.13 -2.66
CA GLY A 13 -3.47 0.85 -3.10
C GLY A 13 -3.14 2.19 -3.75
N ALA A 14 -2.10 2.25 -4.57
CA ALA A 14 -1.57 3.52 -5.07
C ALA A 14 -1.75 3.76 -6.58
N ALA A 15 -2.59 2.98 -7.26
CA ALA A 15 -2.98 3.31 -8.63
C ALA A 15 -3.72 4.65 -8.73
N ARG A 16 -4.33 5.12 -7.64
CA ARG A 16 -5.11 6.35 -7.55
C ARG A 16 -5.18 6.91 -6.12
N GLY A 17 -5.85 8.06 -5.95
CA GLY A 17 -6.21 8.62 -4.66
C GLY A 17 -5.02 8.98 -3.77
N ILE A 18 -5.17 8.74 -2.47
CA ILE A 18 -4.18 9.09 -1.44
C ILE A 18 -2.87 8.34 -1.68
N GLY A 19 -2.93 7.04 -1.98
CA GLY A 19 -1.73 6.24 -2.26
C GLY A 19 -0.93 6.78 -3.44
N LYS A 20 -1.59 7.17 -4.54
CA LYS A 20 -0.95 7.83 -5.68
C LYS A 20 -0.27 9.14 -5.25
N ALA A 21 -0.95 9.97 -4.47
CA ALA A 21 -0.39 11.25 -4.01
C ALA A 21 0.86 11.03 -3.15
N ILE A 22 0.86 10.03 -2.27
CA ILE A 22 2.04 9.63 -1.48
C ILE A 22 3.17 9.18 -2.40
N ALA A 23 2.89 8.29 -3.35
CA ALA A 23 3.87 7.78 -4.30
C ALA A 23 4.52 8.91 -5.11
N LEU A 24 3.73 9.85 -5.63
CA LEU A 24 4.22 11.03 -6.35
C LEU A 24 5.09 11.92 -5.45
N LYS A 25 4.67 12.17 -4.20
CA LYS A 25 5.47 12.98 -3.27
C LYS A 25 6.80 12.33 -2.95
N PHE A 26 6.83 11.02 -2.72
CA PHE A 26 8.07 10.28 -2.47
C PHE A 26 9.00 10.29 -3.71
N ALA A 27 8.42 10.15 -4.90
CA ALA A 27 9.16 10.25 -6.16
C ALA A 27 9.79 11.64 -6.36
N GLN A 28 9.07 12.72 -6.04
CA GLN A 28 9.61 14.09 -6.05
C GLN A 28 10.81 14.22 -5.13
N GLU A 29 10.82 13.51 -4.00
CA GLU A 29 11.93 13.45 -3.06
C GLU A 29 13.03 12.43 -3.46
N GLY A 30 12.90 11.81 -4.64
CA GLY A 30 13.94 10.96 -5.24
C GLY A 30 13.82 9.47 -4.96
N ALA A 31 12.73 9.01 -4.33
CA ALA A 31 12.51 7.58 -4.14
C ALA A 31 12.09 6.90 -5.43
N ASN A 32 12.60 5.70 -5.67
CA ASN A 32 12.02 4.75 -6.62
C ASN A 32 10.75 4.16 -6.03
N ILE A 33 9.72 3.96 -6.86
CA ILE A 33 8.39 3.58 -6.39
C ILE A 33 7.98 2.21 -6.95
N ALA A 34 7.74 1.27 -6.06
CA ALA A 34 6.93 0.09 -6.33
C ALA A 34 5.54 0.32 -5.74
N PHE A 35 4.49 0.21 -6.51
CA PHE A 35 3.15 0.33 -5.97
C PHE A 35 2.29 -0.87 -6.33
N THR A 36 1.34 -1.19 -5.46
CA THR A 36 0.41 -2.29 -5.70
C THR A 36 -1.03 -1.77 -5.75
N ASP A 37 -1.84 -2.44 -6.53
CA ASP A 37 -3.29 -2.31 -6.50
C ASP A 37 -3.93 -3.64 -6.90
N LEU A 38 -5.23 -3.79 -6.71
CA LEU A 38 -5.92 -5.03 -7.07
C LEU A 38 -5.78 -5.36 -8.57
N VAL A 39 -5.80 -4.32 -9.40
CA VAL A 39 -5.52 -4.39 -10.83
C VAL A 39 -4.66 -3.21 -11.25
N ILE A 40 -3.80 -3.40 -12.24
CA ILE A 40 -3.08 -2.31 -12.90
C ILE A 40 -3.74 -2.06 -14.26
N ASP A 41 -4.75 -1.24 -14.21
CA ASP A 41 -5.52 -0.78 -15.37
C ASP A 41 -4.90 0.50 -15.99
N GLU A 42 -5.64 1.19 -16.83
CA GLU A 42 -5.21 2.45 -17.44
C GLU A 42 -4.80 3.50 -16.40
N ASN A 43 -5.49 3.57 -15.25
CA ASN A 43 -5.14 4.49 -14.17
C ASN A 43 -3.81 4.11 -13.51
N GLY A 44 -3.59 2.82 -13.27
CA GLY A 44 -2.33 2.32 -12.75
C GLY A 44 -1.16 2.60 -13.70
N LEU A 45 -1.33 2.37 -14.99
CA LEU A 45 -0.33 2.67 -16.01
C LEU A 45 -0.05 4.18 -16.13
N ALA A 46 -1.08 5.02 -16.06
CA ALA A 46 -0.92 6.46 -16.04
C ALA A 46 -0.15 6.93 -14.79
N THR A 47 -0.46 6.38 -13.63
CA THR A 47 0.25 6.67 -12.38
C THR A 47 1.73 6.29 -12.48
N GLN A 48 2.04 5.11 -13.03
CA GLN A 48 3.43 4.72 -13.27
C GLN A 48 4.15 5.72 -14.18
N ALA A 49 3.55 6.10 -15.30
CA ALA A 49 4.13 7.07 -16.22
C ALA A 49 4.35 8.45 -15.58
N GLU A 50 3.41 8.93 -14.76
CA GLU A 50 3.56 10.19 -14.02
C GLU A 50 4.75 10.15 -13.04
N ILE A 51 4.93 9.02 -12.35
CA ILE A 51 6.05 8.84 -11.42
C ILE A 51 7.38 8.77 -12.19
N GLU A 52 7.44 8.02 -13.28
CA GLU A 52 8.64 7.91 -14.13
C GLU A 52 9.05 9.26 -14.73
N ALA A 53 8.08 10.13 -15.06
CA ALA A 53 8.34 11.48 -15.54
C ALA A 53 9.08 12.37 -14.51
N LEU A 54 9.09 12.00 -13.23
CA LEU A 54 9.86 12.66 -12.18
C LEU A 54 11.33 12.22 -12.13
N GLY A 55 11.74 11.30 -13.03
CA GLY A 55 13.12 10.84 -13.17
C GLY A 55 13.53 9.71 -12.23
N VAL A 56 12.57 9.00 -11.65
CA VAL A 56 12.79 7.84 -10.81
C VAL A 56 12.25 6.57 -11.46
N LYS A 57 12.66 5.40 -10.99
CA LYS A 57 12.10 4.13 -11.42
C LYS A 57 10.74 3.92 -10.78
N ALA A 58 9.75 3.51 -11.55
CA ALA A 58 8.43 3.14 -11.05
C ALA A 58 7.95 1.83 -11.69
N LYS A 59 7.20 1.05 -10.92
CA LYS A 59 6.45 -0.11 -11.45
C LYS A 59 5.22 -0.39 -10.59
N GLY A 60 4.10 -0.58 -11.26
CA GLY A 60 2.86 -1.06 -10.66
C GLY A 60 2.77 -2.59 -10.71
N TYR A 61 2.20 -3.17 -9.67
CA TYR A 61 2.00 -4.62 -9.53
C TYR A 61 0.55 -4.90 -9.17
N ALA A 62 -0.09 -5.81 -9.92
CA ALA A 62 -1.40 -6.31 -9.55
C ALA A 62 -1.26 -7.32 -8.41
N SER A 63 -1.94 -7.08 -7.30
CA SER A 63 -1.92 -7.96 -6.14
C SER A 63 -3.12 -7.71 -5.24
N ASN A 64 -3.78 -8.78 -4.82
CA ASN A 64 -4.77 -8.71 -3.76
C ASN A 64 -4.06 -8.64 -2.40
N ALA A 65 -4.02 -7.46 -1.81
CA ALA A 65 -3.34 -7.21 -0.53
C ALA A 65 -3.91 -8.07 0.62
N ALA A 66 -5.17 -8.50 0.55
CA ALA A 66 -5.79 -9.39 1.53
C ALA A 66 -5.34 -10.86 1.39
N ASN A 67 -4.69 -11.22 0.29
CA ASN A 67 -4.17 -12.56 0.06
C ASN A 67 -2.72 -12.66 0.51
N PHE A 68 -2.45 -13.54 1.46
CA PHE A 68 -1.13 -13.70 2.06
C PHE A 68 -0.06 -14.15 1.05
N GLU A 69 -0.38 -15.17 0.25
CA GLU A 69 0.56 -15.74 -0.73
C GLU A 69 0.86 -14.75 -1.87
N GLU A 70 -0.17 -14.12 -2.44
CA GLU A 70 0.01 -13.10 -3.48
C GLU A 70 0.89 -11.95 -2.98
N THR A 71 0.69 -11.51 -1.73
CA THR A 71 1.50 -10.44 -1.11
C THR A 71 2.97 -10.84 -1.01
N HIS A 72 3.26 -12.08 -0.59
CA HIS A 72 4.65 -12.56 -0.52
C HIS A 72 5.28 -12.66 -1.90
N ASN A 73 4.53 -13.15 -2.89
CA ASN A 73 5.01 -13.24 -4.27
C ASN A 73 5.31 -11.87 -4.85
N VAL A 74 4.41 -10.89 -4.68
CA VAL A 74 4.65 -9.54 -5.20
C VAL A 74 5.82 -8.84 -4.50
N VAL A 75 5.99 -9.01 -3.20
CA VAL A 75 7.16 -8.46 -2.48
C VAL A 75 8.46 -9.08 -2.99
N ALA A 76 8.47 -10.39 -3.28
CA ALA A 76 9.63 -11.04 -3.87
C ALA A 76 9.95 -10.49 -5.28
N GLU A 77 8.93 -10.22 -6.10
CA GLU A 77 9.13 -9.56 -7.40
C GLU A 77 9.68 -8.14 -7.25
N ILE A 78 9.15 -7.36 -6.30
CA ILE A 78 9.64 -6.00 -6.01
C ILE A 78 11.12 -6.04 -5.61
N VAL A 79 11.51 -6.97 -4.74
CA VAL A 79 12.93 -7.14 -4.34
C VAL A 79 13.81 -7.51 -5.54
N LYS A 80 13.31 -8.39 -6.44
CA LYS A 80 14.02 -8.74 -7.66
C LYS A 80 14.21 -7.54 -8.60
N ASP A 81 13.17 -6.71 -8.74
CA ASP A 81 13.17 -5.58 -9.67
C ASP A 81 13.93 -4.36 -9.12
N PHE A 82 13.86 -4.09 -7.83
CA PHE A 82 14.42 -2.88 -7.19
C PHE A 82 15.63 -3.15 -6.31
N GLY A 83 15.86 -4.38 -5.87
CA GLY A 83 17.01 -4.79 -5.06
C GLY A 83 16.90 -4.50 -3.58
N ARG A 84 15.97 -3.64 -3.14
CA ARG A 84 15.78 -3.22 -1.75
C ARG A 84 14.37 -2.73 -1.49
N ILE A 85 13.98 -2.64 -0.23
CA ILE A 85 12.77 -1.97 0.26
C ILE A 85 13.14 -1.14 1.48
N ASP A 86 13.04 0.17 1.39
CA ASP A 86 13.37 1.08 2.50
C ASP A 86 12.13 1.58 3.22
N ILE A 87 11.02 1.74 2.49
CA ILE A 87 9.79 2.31 3.01
C ILE A 87 8.62 1.42 2.57
N LEU A 88 7.76 1.08 3.52
CA LEU A 88 6.47 0.45 3.26
C LEU A 88 5.36 1.38 3.73
N VAL A 89 4.43 1.71 2.85
CA VAL A 89 3.20 2.45 3.19
C VAL A 89 2.00 1.53 2.98
N ASN A 90 1.41 1.09 4.06
CA ASN A 90 0.15 0.35 4.06
C ASN A 90 -1.01 1.34 3.96
N ASN A 91 -1.43 1.61 2.71
CA ASN A 91 -2.51 2.53 2.38
C ASN A 91 -3.74 1.83 1.80
N ALA A 92 -3.62 0.61 1.28
CA ALA A 92 -4.75 -0.14 0.74
C ALA A 92 -5.88 -0.24 1.78
N GLY A 93 -7.07 0.14 1.39
CA GLY A 93 -8.23 0.12 2.27
C GLY A 93 -9.53 0.32 1.52
N ILE A 94 -10.60 -0.18 2.09
CA ILE A 94 -11.97 -0.04 1.60
C ILE A 94 -12.91 0.32 2.74
N THR A 95 -14.09 0.82 2.39
CA THR A 95 -15.25 0.92 3.29
C THR A 95 -16.39 0.07 2.77
N LYS A 96 -17.18 -0.48 3.67
CA LYS A 96 -18.44 -1.21 3.40
C LYS A 96 -19.45 -0.83 4.47
N ASP A 97 -19.93 0.40 4.36
CA ASP A 97 -20.76 1.04 5.37
C ASP A 97 -22.15 0.40 5.47
N GLY A 98 -22.72 0.43 6.65
CA GLY A 98 -24.05 -0.05 6.93
C GLY A 98 -24.36 0.01 8.43
N LEU A 99 -25.66 0.10 8.78
CA LEU A 99 -26.08 0.03 10.18
C LEU A 99 -25.61 -1.32 10.79
N MET A 100 -25.04 -1.28 11.99
CA MET A 100 -24.50 -2.48 12.65
C MET A 100 -25.47 -3.66 12.64
N MET A 101 -26.76 -3.41 12.94
CA MET A 101 -27.79 -4.44 12.96
C MET A 101 -28.13 -5.06 11.60
N ARG A 102 -27.70 -4.41 10.51
CA ARG A 102 -27.91 -4.88 9.12
C ARG A 102 -26.62 -5.20 8.40
N MET A 103 -25.48 -4.99 9.07
CA MET A 103 -24.16 -5.29 8.49
C MET A 103 -24.02 -6.81 8.33
N SER A 104 -23.71 -7.25 7.12
CA SER A 104 -23.44 -8.67 6.87
C SER A 104 -22.04 -9.05 7.36
N GLU A 105 -21.85 -10.33 7.70
CA GLU A 105 -20.52 -10.90 7.98
C GLU A 105 -19.53 -10.61 6.85
N GLY A 106 -19.99 -10.73 5.59
CA GLY A 106 -19.15 -10.42 4.42
C GLY A 106 -18.70 -8.96 4.35
N GLN A 107 -19.53 -8.00 4.77
CA GLN A 107 -19.12 -6.59 4.86
C GLN A 107 -18.07 -6.36 5.95
N TRP A 108 -18.23 -7.03 7.08
CA TRP A 108 -17.27 -7.02 8.19
C TRP A 108 -15.93 -7.63 7.75
N ASP A 109 -15.94 -8.85 7.25
CA ASP A 109 -14.75 -9.56 6.84
C ASP A 109 -13.99 -8.85 5.72
N ALA A 110 -14.70 -8.29 4.74
CA ALA A 110 -14.07 -7.57 3.63
C ALA A 110 -13.25 -6.38 4.14
N VAL A 111 -13.79 -5.59 5.06
CA VAL A 111 -13.07 -4.43 5.61
C VAL A 111 -11.87 -4.85 6.44
N LEU A 112 -12.02 -5.84 7.33
CA LEU A 112 -10.91 -6.34 8.14
C LEU A 112 -9.81 -6.97 7.29
N ASN A 113 -10.18 -7.75 6.27
CA ASN A 113 -9.21 -8.40 5.40
C ASN A 113 -8.43 -7.40 4.54
N VAL A 114 -9.11 -6.40 3.98
CA VAL A 114 -8.43 -5.43 3.12
C VAL A 114 -7.70 -4.36 3.94
N ASN A 115 -8.26 -3.89 5.06
CA ASN A 115 -7.67 -2.76 5.80
C ASN A 115 -6.63 -3.21 6.84
N LEU A 116 -6.89 -4.31 7.56
CA LEU A 116 -6.01 -4.76 8.64
C LEU A 116 -5.11 -5.92 8.22
N LYS A 117 -5.69 -6.99 7.69
CA LYS A 117 -4.90 -8.17 7.29
C LYS A 117 -3.91 -7.84 6.17
N SER A 118 -4.25 -6.93 5.26
CA SER A 118 -3.32 -6.48 4.22
C SER A 118 -2.05 -5.87 4.82
N ALA A 119 -2.19 -5.03 5.85
CA ALA A 119 -1.05 -4.45 6.56
C ALA A 119 -0.18 -5.55 7.19
N PHE A 120 -0.79 -6.52 7.87
CA PHE A 120 -0.08 -7.69 8.37
C PHE A 120 0.68 -8.43 7.27
N ASN A 121 0.03 -8.71 6.14
CA ASN A 121 0.63 -9.43 5.02
C ASN A 121 1.88 -8.72 4.48
N PHE A 122 1.78 -7.42 4.20
CA PHE A 122 2.91 -6.64 3.69
C PHE A 122 4.01 -6.43 4.72
N ILE A 123 3.68 -6.19 5.99
CA ILE A 123 4.67 -6.10 7.07
C ILE A 123 5.43 -7.43 7.19
N HIS A 124 4.71 -8.55 7.21
CA HIS A 124 5.31 -9.88 7.29
C HIS A 124 6.25 -10.16 6.11
N ALA A 125 5.86 -9.80 4.89
CA ALA A 125 6.67 -10.02 3.70
C ALA A 125 7.88 -9.07 3.59
N CYS A 126 7.75 -7.79 3.99
CA CYS A 126 8.82 -6.80 3.90
C CYS A 126 9.83 -6.86 5.05
N THR A 127 9.41 -7.28 6.25
CA THR A 127 10.26 -7.29 7.46
C THR A 127 11.57 -8.05 7.26
N PRO A 128 11.62 -9.26 6.68
CA PRO A 128 12.89 -9.98 6.48
C PRO A 128 13.89 -9.19 5.61
N VAL A 129 13.39 -8.47 4.59
CA VAL A 129 14.20 -7.63 3.71
C VAL A 129 14.79 -6.46 4.50
N MET A 130 13.95 -5.74 5.25
CA MET A 130 14.36 -4.59 6.07
C MET A 130 15.31 -5.01 7.18
N MET A 131 15.08 -6.15 7.83
CA MET A 131 15.98 -6.70 8.85
C MET A 131 17.37 -7.03 8.29
N LYS A 132 17.44 -7.65 7.11
CA LYS A 132 18.71 -7.92 6.41
C LYS A 132 19.45 -6.63 6.07
N GLN A 133 18.72 -5.58 5.69
CA GLN A 133 19.26 -4.25 5.40
C GLN A 133 19.68 -3.50 6.68
N ARG A 134 19.19 -3.91 7.85
CA ARG A 134 19.29 -3.19 9.14
C ARG A 134 18.73 -1.78 9.09
N ALA A 135 17.77 -1.56 8.21
CA ALA A 135 17.10 -0.27 8.01
C ALA A 135 15.76 -0.47 7.33
N GLY A 136 14.78 0.32 7.69
CA GLY A 136 13.44 0.34 7.08
C GLY A 136 12.50 1.24 7.85
N SER A 137 11.46 1.70 7.19
CA SER A 137 10.37 2.48 7.79
C SER A 137 9.04 1.95 7.32
N ILE A 138 8.12 1.74 8.25
CA ILE A 138 6.77 1.24 7.98
C ILE A 138 5.76 2.29 8.42
N ILE A 139 4.88 2.69 7.49
CA ILE A 139 3.83 3.67 7.73
C ILE A 139 2.49 2.97 7.51
N ASN A 140 1.67 2.93 8.56
CA ASN A 140 0.32 2.40 8.48
C ASN A 140 -0.68 3.55 8.43
N MET A 141 -1.46 3.62 7.37
CA MET A 141 -2.52 4.61 7.23
C MET A 141 -3.70 4.21 8.10
N SER A 142 -4.11 5.09 8.97
CA SER A 142 -5.29 4.94 9.83
C SER A 142 -6.34 5.99 9.45
N SER A 143 -7.38 6.09 10.25
CA SER A 143 -8.46 7.06 10.06
C SER A 143 -8.86 7.69 11.38
N VAL A 144 -9.32 8.93 11.32
CA VAL A 144 -10.00 9.58 12.45
C VAL A 144 -11.24 8.78 12.90
N VAL A 145 -11.85 8.03 12.00
CA VAL A 145 -12.97 7.12 12.31
C VAL A 145 -12.55 6.02 13.28
N GLY A 146 -11.33 5.53 13.22
CA GLY A 146 -10.80 4.57 14.19
C GLY A 146 -10.56 5.16 15.60
N VAL A 147 -10.52 6.49 15.71
CA VAL A 147 -10.35 7.18 17.01
C VAL A 147 -11.69 7.58 17.62
N HIS A 148 -12.61 8.10 16.80
CA HIS A 148 -13.88 8.67 17.26
C HIS A 148 -15.10 7.83 16.91
N GLY A 149 -14.94 6.83 16.03
CA GLY A 149 -16.06 6.12 15.45
C GLY A 149 -16.84 6.96 14.43
N ASN A 150 -17.73 6.34 13.70
CA ASN A 150 -18.69 6.99 12.82
C ASN A 150 -19.92 6.10 12.63
N ALA A 151 -21.10 6.70 12.58
CA ALA A 151 -22.34 5.97 12.32
C ALA A 151 -22.28 5.20 11.01
N GLY A 152 -22.65 3.93 11.03
CA GLY A 152 -22.61 3.06 9.85
C GLY A 152 -21.24 2.48 9.48
N GLN A 153 -20.20 2.75 10.27
CA GLN A 153 -18.83 2.32 10.00
C GLN A 153 -18.23 1.46 11.11
N ALA A 154 -19.02 0.58 11.73
CA ALA A 154 -18.56 -0.28 12.83
C ALA A 154 -17.37 -1.20 12.41
N ASN A 155 -17.34 -1.65 11.16
CA ASN A 155 -16.27 -2.46 10.61
C ASN A 155 -15.02 -1.65 10.24
N TYR A 156 -15.16 -0.35 10.00
CA TYR A 156 -14.05 0.54 9.61
C TYR A 156 -13.46 1.29 10.81
N SER A 157 -14.23 1.40 11.91
CA SER A 157 -13.79 2.02 13.17
C SER A 157 -12.87 1.08 13.95
#